data_0a376f3953b87dd6094f6b621bd38c8d
#
_entry.id   0a376f3953b87dd6094f6b621bd38c8d
#
_cell.length_a   1.000
_cell.length_b   1.000
_cell.length_c   1.000
_cell.angle_alpha   90.00
_cell.angle_beta   90.00
_cell.angle_gamma   90.00
#
_symmetry.space_group_name_H-M   'P 1'
#
loop_
_entity.id
_entity.type
_entity.pdbx_description
1 polymer ?
#
loop_
_entity_poly.entity_id
_entity_poly.type
_entity_poly.pdbx_seq_one_letter_code
_entity_poly.pdbx_strand_id
1 'polypeptide(L)'
;MITPNMDLGYLGRKGKYPECGLYAMNLKSDIIKNFLKEFQRVYDDAENGIFLMEEWHDSYVFEQIKNKFPQMRQLDWSAHLYDLRPRAGATLGEGHPLINSDWGAWLDHLKGSRKKLGRSNQEDLKVARTESYWK
;
A
#
# COMPACT_ATOMS: atom_id res chain seq x y z
N MET A 1 11.86 5.38 -1.49
CA MET A 1 12.52 6.13 -2.57
C MET A 1 12.22 5.41 -3.88
N ILE A 2 11.76 6.11 -4.91
CA ILE A 2 11.58 5.52 -6.25
C ILE A 2 12.95 5.50 -6.90
N THR A 3 13.49 4.31 -7.16
CA THR A 3 14.74 4.19 -7.92
C THR A 3 14.43 4.21 -9.42
N PRO A 4 15.34 4.64 -10.30
CA PRO A 4 15.14 4.63 -11.76
C PRO A 4 14.77 3.26 -12.32
N ASN A 5 15.05 2.19 -11.57
CA ASN A 5 14.83 0.81 -11.98
C ASN A 5 13.57 0.18 -11.39
N MET A 6 12.70 0.94 -10.75
CA MET A 6 11.46 0.47 -10.16
C MET A 6 10.27 0.87 -11.02
N ASP A 7 9.33 -0.03 -11.21
CA ASP A 7 8.05 0.25 -11.88
C ASP A 7 6.96 0.59 -10.86
N LEU A 8 6.84 -0.20 -9.79
CA LEU A 8 5.82 -0.07 -8.76
C LEU A 8 6.42 -0.18 -7.35
N GLY A 9 6.15 0.79 -6.49
CA GLY A 9 6.37 0.69 -5.05
C GLY A 9 5.04 0.68 -4.30
N TYR A 10 4.90 -0.16 -3.29
CA TYR A 10 3.67 -0.34 -2.51
C TYR A 10 3.98 -0.76 -1.07
N LEU A 11 2.96 -0.77 -0.22
CA LEU A 11 3.04 -1.29 1.15
C LEU A 11 2.41 -2.69 1.21
N GLY A 12 3.26 -3.73 1.31
CA GLY A 12 2.81 -5.10 1.51
C GLY A 12 2.35 -5.35 2.94
N ARG A 13 1.47 -6.35 3.10
CA ARG A 13 1.02 -6.85 4.40
C ARG A 13 1.12 -8.37 4.44
N LYS A 14 1.57 -8.91 5.56
CA LYS A 14 1.72 -10.36 5.74
C LYS A 14 0.35 -11.04 5.77
N GLY A 15 0.12 -11.97 4.83
CA GLY A 15 -1.12 -12.72 4.75
C GLY A 15 -2.38 -11.88 4.44
N LYS A 16 -2.20 -10.68 3.89
CA LYS A 16 -3.27 -9.77 3.47
C LYS A 16 -2.91 -9.08 2.18
N TYR A 17 -3.92 -8.51 1.50
CA TYR A 17 -3.71 -7.68 0.32
C TYR A 17 -2.89 -6.43 0.65
N PRO A 18 -2.14 -5.87 -0.32
CA PRO A 18 -1.37 -4.65 -0.12
C PRO A 18 -2.22 -3.48 0.37
N GLU A 19 -1.59 -2.57 1.05
CA GLU A 19 -2.23 -1.33 1.46
C GLU A 19 -2.25 -0.33 0.31
N CYS A 20 -3.44 0.07 -0.14
CA CYS A 20 -3.61 1.02 -1.24
C CYS A 20 -3.61 2.50 -0.81
N GLY A 21 -3.36 2.80 0.46
CA GLY A 21 -3.25 4.18 0.95
C GLY A 21 -2.00 4.92 0.48
N LEU A 22 -0.96 4.18 0.06
CA LEU A 22 0.26 4.75 -0.50
C LEU A 22 0.91 3.77 -1.48
N TYR A 23 1.07 4.23 -2.71
CA TYR A 23 1.91 3.57 -3.71
C TYR A 23 2.54 4.61 -4.65
N ALA A 24 3.59 4.21 -5.35
CA ALA A 24 4.22 5.03 -6.37
C ALA A 24 4.44 4.23 -7.64
N MET A 25 4.27 4.88 -8.78
CA MET A 25 4.37 4.27 -10.11
C MET A 25 5.29 5.07 -11.00
N ASN A 26 6.13 4.37 -11.76
CA ASN A 26 6.93 4.98 -12.82
C ASN A 26 6.07 5.11 -14.09
N LEU A 27 5.44 6.27 -14.29
CA LEU A 27 4.56 6.52 -15.44
C LEU A 27 5.27 6.52 -16.79
N LYS A 28 6.61 6.51 -16.82
CA LYS A 28 7.38 6.33 -18.06
C LYS A 28 7.48 4.86 -18.48
N SER A 29 7.24 3.93 -17.58
CA SER A 29 7.27 2.49 -17.82
C SER A 29 6.02 2.04 -18.58
N ASP A 30 6.21 1.33 -19.70
CA ASP A 30 5.08 0.83 -20.50
C ASP A 30 4.31 -0.28 -19.77
N ILE A 31 4.98 -1.03 -18.89
CA ILE A 31 4.31 -2.03 -18.07
C ILE A 31 3.35 -1.37 -17.07
N ILE A 32 3.71 -0.21 -16.49
CA ILE A 32 2.81 0.57 -15.62
C ILE A 32 1.63 1.12 -16.40
N LYS A 33 1.84 1.62 -17.63
CA LYS A 33 0.73 2.07 -18.48
C LYS A 33 -0.25 0.93 -18.77
N ASN A 34 0.26 -0.27 -19.04
CA ASN A 34 -0.58 -1.46 -19.26
C ASN A 34 -1.28 -1.92 -17.98
N PHE A 35 -0.60 -1.88 -16.83
CA PHE A 35 -1.20 -2.13 -15.52
C PHE A 35 -2.36 -1.16 -15.24
N LEU A 36 -2.18 0.13 -15.48
CA LEU A 36 -3.22 1.14 -15.27
C LEU A 36 -4.41 0.96 -16.23
N LYS A 37 -4.15 0.60 -17.51
CA LYS A 37 -5.21 0.26 -18.47
C LYS A 37 -6.03 -0.95 -18.02
N GLU A 38 -5.38 -1.98 -17.52
CA GLU A 38 -6.08 -3.16 -17.01
C GLU A 38 -6.85 -2.82 -15.73
N PHE A 39 -6.30 -1.97 -14.88
CA PHE A 39 -6.98 -1.48 -13.69
C PHE A 39 -8.26 -0.72 -14.06
N GLN A 40 -8.17 0.21 -15.02
CA GLN A 40 -9.31 0.93 -15.56
C GLN A 40 -10.34 -0.02 -16.17
N ARG A 41 -9.90 -0.94 -17.04
CA ARG A 41 -10.79 -1.93 -17.69
C ARG A 41 -11.63 -2.71 -16.67
N VAL A 42 -11.01 -3.15 -15.58
CA VAL A 42 -11.72 -3.92 -14.54
C VAL A 42 -12.85 -3.13 -13.90
N TYR A 43 -12.70 -1.82 -13.73
CA TYR A 43 -13.75 -0.96 -13.17
C TYR A 43 -14.78 -0.50 -14.23
N ASP A 44 -14.37 -0.34 -15.47
CA ASP A 44 -15.24 0.16 -16.55
C ASP A 44 -16.11 -0.96 -17.17
N ASP A 45 -15.65 -2.22 -17.10
CA ASP A 45 -16.35 -3.39 -17.66
C ASP A 45 -17.33 -3.96 -16.63
N ALA A 46 -18.60 -3.57 -16.75
CA ALA A 46 -19.64 -4.02 -15.84
C ALA A 46 -19.94 -5.53 -15.94
N GLU A 47 -19.69 -6.15 -17.11
CA GLU A 47 -20.01 -7.57 -17.33
C GLU A 47 -18.85 -8.51 -17.00
N ASN A 48 -17.62 -8.12 -17.34
CA ASN A 48 -16.44 -8.97 -17.19
C ASN A 48 -15.34 -8.36 -16.30
N GLY A 49 -15.69 -7.38 -15.48
CA GLY A 49 -14.79 -6.63 -14.64
C GLY A 49 -14.92 -6.97 -13.16
N ILE A 50 -15.01 -5.93 -12.34
CA ILE A 50 -14.96 -6.02 -10.88
C ILE A 50 -16.05 -6.91 -10.28
N PHE A 51 -17.24 -6.96 -10.88
CA PHE A 51 -18.37 -7.75 -10.36
C PHE A 51 -18.20 -9.27 -10.54
N LEU A 52 -17.24 -9.72 -11.35
CA LEU A 52 -16.84 -11.12 -11.42
C LEU A 52 -15.73 -11.50 -10.43
N MET A 53 -15.19 -10.53 -9.68
CA MET A 53 -14.17 -10.79 -8.67
C MET A 53 -14.81 -11.24 -7.34
N GLU A 54 -14.06 -12.01 -6.56
CA GLU A 54 -14.51 -12.49 -5.24
C GLU A 54 -14.68 -11.33 -4.24
N GLU A 55 -13.85 -10.31 -4.33
CA GLU A 55 -13.91 -9.11 -3.50
C GLU A 55 -13.78 -7.85 -4.36
N TRP A 56 -14.42 -6.75 -3.93
CA TRP A 56 -14.54 -5.53 -4.72
C TRP A 56 -13.78 -4.35 -4.13
N HIS A 57 -13.07 -4.54 -3.02
CA HIS A 57 -12.28 -3.47 -2.45
C HIS A 57 -10.95 -3.28 -3.19
N ASP A 58 -10.45 -2.06 -3.15
CA ASP A 58 -9.27 -1.61 -3.90
C ASP A 58 -8.02 -2.47 -3.70
N SER A 59 -7.73 -2.89 -2.48
CA SER A 59 -6.56 -3.70 -2.15
C SER A 59 -6.58 -5.09 -2.79
N TYR A 60 -7.76 -5.72 -2.83
CA TYR A 60 -7.94 -7.01 -3.51
C TYR A 60 -7.75 -6.85 -5.02
N VAL A 61 -8.48 -5.90 -5.62
CA VAL A 61 -8.40 -5.62 -7.06
C VAL A 61 -6.97 -5.30 -7.48
N PHE A 62 -6.29 -4.46 -6.70
CA PHE A 62 -4.88 -4.13 -6.93
C PHE A 62 -3.98 -5.36 -6.93
N GLU A 63 -4.14 -6.24 -5.96
CA GLU A 63 -3.35 -7.50 -5.88
C GLU A 63 -3.61 -8.40 -7.07
N GLN A 64 -4.89 -8.60 -7.45
CA GLN A 64 -5.26 -9.44 -8.58
C GLN A 64 -4.66 -8.93 -9.90
N ILE A 65 -4.73 -7.62 -10.14
CA ILE A 65 -4.17 -7.03 -11.36
C ILE A 65 -2.64 -7.05 -11.31
N LYS A 66 -2.03 -6.70 -10.17
CA LYS A 66 -0.58 -6.74 -9.97
C LYS A 66 0.01 -8.11 -10.34
N ASN A 67 -0.67 -9.18 -9.97
CA ASN A 67 -0.25 -10.55 -10.23
C ASN A 67 -0.32 -10.95 -11.73
N LYS A 68 -1.05 -10.20 -12.56
CA LYS A 68 -1.03 -10.38 -14.03
C LYS A 68 0.25 -9.83 -14.68
N PHE A 69 1.07 -9.10 -13.96
CA PHE A 69 2.30 -8.46 -14.45
C PHE A 69 3.55 -8.94 -13.68
N PRO A 70 3.89 -10.25 -13.74
CA PRO A 70 5.01 -10.80 -12.97
C PRO A 70 6.37 -10.21 -13.35
N GLN A 71 6.49 -9.66 -14.57
CA GLN A 71 7.69 -8.99 -15.06
C GLN A 71 7.85 -7.54 -14.55
N MET A 72 6.83 -6.99 -13.86
CA MET A 72 6.89 -5.65 -13.28
C MET A 72 7.89 -5.62 -12.13
N ARG A 73 8.85 -4.70 -12.15
CA ARG A 73 9.82 -4.51 -11.07
C ARG A 73 9.16 -3.84 -9.88
N GLN A 74 8.85 -4.66 -8.89
CA GLN A 74 8.09 -4.27 -7.71
C GLN A 74 9.00 -4.07 -6.51
N LEU A 75 8.65 -3.12 -5.67
CA LEU A 75 9.31 -2.87 -4.40
C LEU A 75 8.26 -2.79 -3.28
N ASP A 76 8.31 -3.75 -2.38
CA ASP A 76 7.53 -3.71 -1.15
C ASP A 76 8.23 -2.80 -0.13
N TRP A 77 7.68 -1.61 0.05
CA TRP A 77 8.25 -0.64 0.99
C TRP A 77 8.08 -1.03 2.44
N SER A 78 7.14 -1.91 2.78
CA SER A 78 6.97 -2.33 4.18
C SER A 78 8.26 -2.96 4.72
N ALA A 79 8.97 -3.74 3.89
CA ALA A 79 10.27 -4.32 4.26
C ALA A 79 11.38 -3.26 4.41
N HIS A 80 11.36 -2.23 3.55
CA HIS A 80 12.40 -1.19 3.54
C HIS A 80 12.17 -0.08 4.58
N LEU A 81 10.92 0.23 4.89
CA LEU A 81 10.62 1.25 5.89
C LEU A 81 11.01 0.81 7.30
N TYR A 82 11.09 -0.49 7.56
CA TYR A 82 11.61 -1.01 8.83
C TYR A 82 13.12 -0.85 8.99
N ASP A 83 13.86 -0.74 7.88
CA ASP A 83 15.31 -0.47 7.90
C ASP A 83 15.62 1.02 8.11
N LEU A 84 14.62 1.90 7.96
CA LEU A 84 14.73 3.29 8.34
C LEU A 84 14.69 3.41 9.87
N ARG A 85 15.28 4.47 10.38
CA ARG A 85 15.28 4.71 11.83
C ARG A 85 13.87 4.66 12.37
N PRO A 86 13.58 3.80 13.36
CA PRO A 86 12.28 3.79 13.97
C PRO A 86 12.02 5.15 14.64
N ARG A 87 10.82 5.67 14.46
CA ARG A 87 10.40 6.88 15.17
C ARG A 87 10.45 6.64 16.68
N ALA A 88 10.76 7.65 17.46
CA ALA A 88 10.80 7.55 18.92
C ALA A 88 9.52 6.88 19.48
N GLY A 89 9.68 5.80 20.23
CA GLY A 89 8.59 5.00 20.79
C GLY A 89 8.02 3.93 19.86
N ALA A 90 8.60 3.69 18.67
CA ALA A 90 8.25 2.58 17.79
C ALA A 90 9.24 1.42 17.96
N THR A 91 8.76 0.20 17.86
CA THR A 91 9.59 -1.01 17.83
C THR A 91 9.97 -1.30 16.38
N LEU A 92 11.27 -1.56 16.15
CA LEU A 92 11.75 -1.90 14.81
C LEU A 92 11.11 -3.21 14.33
N GLY A 93 10.55 -3.18 13.12
CA GLY A 93 9.93 -4.34 12.49
C GLY A 93 8.51 -4.65 12.97
N GLU A 94 7.91 -3.82 13.80
CA GLU A 94 6.54 -3.99 14.29
C GLU A 94 5.64 -2.83 13.88
N GLY A 95 4.35 -3.11 13.76
CA GLY A 95 3.29 -2.14 13.50
C GLY A 95 3.32 -1.56 12.09
N HIS A 96 2.60 -0.47 11.90
CA HIS A 96 2.42 0.17 10.61
C HIS A 96 3.73 0.81 10.11
N PRO A 97 4.32 0.32 8.99
CA PRO A 97 5.66 0.72 8.56
C PRO A 97 5.77 2.22 8.27
N LEU A 98 4.74 2.81 7.67
CA LEU A 98 4.72 4.24 7.39
C LEU A 98 4.68 5.08 8.67
N ILE A 99 3.79 4.74 9.61
CA ILE A 99 3.60 5.48 10.87
C ILE A 99 4.83 5.35 11.77
N ASN A 100 5.49 4.19 11.77
CA ASN A 100 6.65 3.90 12.59
C ASN A 100 7.98 4.37 11.98
N SER A 101 8.00 4.81 10.74
CA SER A 101 9.16 5.41 10.08
C SER A 101 9.22 6.93 10.30
N ASP A 102 10.31 7.55 9.86
CA ASP A 102 10.47 9.01 9.83
C ASP A 102 9.34 9.69 9.00
N TRP A 103 8.78 8.98 8.04
CA TRP A 103 7.66 9.48 7.24
C TRP A 103 6.38 9.67 8.06
N GLY A 104 6.21 8.92 9.14
CA GLY A 104 5.09 9.10 10.08
C GLY A 104 5.07 10.45 10.80
N ALA A 105 6.13 11.27 10.67
CA ALA A 105 6.12 12.67 11.12
C ALA A 105 5.28 13.56 10.17
N TRP A 106 5.13 13.16 8.90
CA TRP A 106 4.53 13.96 7.83
C TRP A 106 3.27 13.32 7.25
N LEU A 107 3.17 11.99 7.34
CA LEU A 107 2.10 11.19 6.75
C LEU A 107 1.33 10.45 7.84
N ASP A 108 0.01 10.59 7.81
CA ASP A 108 -0.92 9.85 8.66
C ASP A 108 -1.83 8.99 7.79
N HIS A 109 -1.90 7.71 8.09
CA HIS A 109 -2.76 6.79 7.37
C HIS A 109 -4.11 6.68 8.06
N LEU A 110 -5.07 7.46 7.58
CA LEU A 110 -6.41 7.55 8.16
C LEU A 110 -7.31 6.40 7.69
N LYS A 111 -7.74 5.56 8.62
CA LYS A 111 -8.70 4.46 8.39
C LYS A 111 -9.95 4.60 9.25
N GLY A 112 -11.06 4.09 8.75
CA GLY A 112 -12.32 4.01 9.49
C GLY A 112 -12.77 5.36 10.04
N SER A 113 -13.05 5.41 11.34
CA SER A 113 -13.51 6.64 12.04
C SER A 113 -12.49 7.78 12.01
N ARG A 114 -11.20 7.49 11.90
CA ARG A 114 -10.13 8.49 11.81
C ARG A 114 -10.28 9.43 10.63
N LYS A 115 -10.85 8.94 9.51
CA LYS A 115 -11.14 9.77 8.32
C LYS A 115 -12.03 10.96 8.64
N LYS A 116 -12.98 10.80 9.58
CA LYS A 116 -13.90 11.88 10.00
C LYS A 116 -13.21 12.96 10.82
N LEU A 117 -12.16 12.59 11.53
CA LEU A 117 -11.42 13.50 12.41
C LEU A 117 -10.29 14.26 11.67
N GLY A 118 -9.95 13.86 10.45
CA GLY A 118 -8.85 14.43 9.66
C GLY A 118 -7.45 14.20 10.24
N ARG A 119 -7.35 13.47 11.36
CA ARG A 119 -6.09 13.07 12.01
C ARG A 119 -6.28 11.85 12.89
N SER A 120 -5.22 11.09 13.13
CA SER A 120 -5.22 10.05 14.15
C SER A 120 -5.05 10.66 15.54
N ASN A 121 -5.84 10.18 16.51
CA ASN A 121 -5.60 10.48 17.92
C ASN A 121 -4.49 9.57 18.49
N GLN A 122 -4.10 9.78 19.75
CA GLN A 122 -3.00 9.01 20.37
C GLN A 122 -3.32 7.53 20.53
N GLU A 123 -4.57 7.15 20.81
CA GLU A 123 -5.00 5.76 20.92
C GLU A 123 -4.92 5.06 19.55
N ASP A 124 -5.41 5.70 18.50
CA ASP A 124 -5.32 5.19 17.14
C ASP A 124 -3.86 4.97 16.70
N LEU A 125 -2.97 5.92 17.02
CA LEU A 125 -1.55 5.79 16.71
C LEU A 125 -0.90 4.65 17.50
N LYS A 126 -1.30 4.45 18.76
CA LYS A 126 -0.82 3.33 19.57
C LYS A 126 -1.19 1.98 18.95
N VAL A 127 -2.46 1.82 18.51
CA VAL A 127 -2.92 0.62 17.81
C VAL A 127 -2.14 0.42 16.50
N ALA A 128 -2.03 1.43 15.67
CA ALA A 128 -1.33 1.35 14.39
C ALA A 128 0.16 0.99 14.56
N ARG A 129 0.80 1.44 15.65
CA ARG A 129 2.20 1.15 15.95
C ARG A 129 2.46 -0.29 16.35
N THR A 130 1.44 -1.02 16.79
CA THR A 130 1.54 -2.39 17.30
C THR A 130 0.81 -3.43 16.45
N GLU A 131 0.26 -3.03 15.29
CA GLU A 131 -0.40 -3.96 14.36
C GLU A 131 0.55 -5.07 13.93
N SER A 132 0.12 -6.33 14.08
CA SER A 132 0.97 -7.51 13.89
C SER A 132 1.04 -8.04 12.44
N TYR A 133 0.19 -7.55 11.53
CA TYR A 133 0.14 -8.02 10.14
C TYR A 133 1.09 -7.28 9.18
N TRP A 134 1.85 -6.33 9.69
CA TRP A 134 2.96 -5.74 8.96
C TRP A 134 4.21 -6.61 9.08
N LYS A 135 5.07 -6.57 8.09
CA LYS A 135 6.35 -7.32 8.13
C LYS A 135 7.35 -6.63 9.03
#